data_d0c08f52c455531cd4c5104d04e8ac3d
#
_entry.id   d0c08f52c455531cd4c5104d04e8ac3d
#
_cell.length_a   1.000
_cell.length_b   1.000
_cell.length_c   1.000
_cell.angle_alpha   90.00
_cell.angle_beta   90.00
_cell.angle_gamma   90.00
#
_symmetry.space_group_name_H-M   'P 1'
#
loop_
_entity.id
_entity.type
_entity.pdbx_description
1 polymer ?
#
loop_
_entity_poly.entity_id
_entity_poly.type
_entity_poly.pdbx_seq_one_letter_code
_entity_poly.pdbx_strand_id
1 'polypeptide(L)'
;QQGWQNLQKEIFDSAYSEESYDSAVEVTEYEGEPYVILDGNEPAFTEDEMTTTVYEQYSPLDSYGRCQTAEACVGEELMPDEKRGDISSVKPTGWQSVRYENVEGGSLYNRCHLIAYQLSGENANEENLITGTRYMNTEGMLPFENLVAEYVHETDNHVMYRVTPIFENENLVASGVPVSYTHLPAHETRGNLVC
;
A
#
# COMPACT_ATOMS: atom_id res chain seq x y z
N GLN A 1 10.41 20.74 2.87
CA GLN A 1 9.45 20.71 4.00
C GLN A 1 8.09 21.31 3.63
N GLN A 2 8.04 22.46 2.97
CA GLN A 2 6.77 23.12 2.63
C GLN A 2 5.96 22.38 1.55
N GLY A 3 6.61 21.69 0.61
CA GLY A 3 5.96 20.90 -0.45
C GLY A 3 5.24 19.67 0.10
N TRP A 4 5.85 19.00 1.06
CA TRP A 4 5.34 17.85 1.77
C TRP A 4 4.05 18.16 2.54
N GLN A 5 4.08 19.20 3.34
CA GLN A 5 2.93 19.64 4.14
C GLN A 5 1.75 20.06 3.26
N ASN A 6 2.02 20.62 2.08
CA ASN A 6 0.97 21.00 1.14
C ASN A 6 0.37 19.77 0.43
N LEU A 7 1.19 18.80 0.02
CA LEU A 7 0.72 17.57 -0.62
C LEU A 7 -0.10 16.71 0.35
N GLN A 8 0.39 16.54 1.59
CA GLN A 8 -0.38 15.88 2.64
C GLN A 8 -1.69 16.60 2.94
N LYS A 9 -1.68 17.93 2.98
CA LYS A 9 -2.87 18.71 3.23
C LYS A 9 -3.88 18.58 2.09
N GLU A 10 -3.45 18.57 0.83
CA GLU A 10 -4.32 18.37 -0.32
C GLU A 10 -4.95 16.97 -0.33
N ILE A 11 -4.15 15.93 -0.02
CA ILE A 11 -4.65 14.55 0.11
C ILE A 11 -5.62 14.46 1.30
N PHE A 12 -5.29 15.05 2.44
CA PHE A 12 -6.12 15.06 3.65
C PHE A 12 -7.42 15.85 3.46
N ASP A 13 -7.35 17.07 2.91
CA ASP A 13 -8.52 17.93 2.71
C ASP A 13 -9.48 17.37 1.64
N SER A 14 -9.01 16.52 0.71
CA SER A 14 -9.86 15.86 -0.29
C SER A 14 -10.61 14.64 0.24
N ALA A 15 -10.16 14.04 1.34
CA ALA A 15 -10.65 12.77 1.88
C ALA A 15 -11.48 12.91 3.16
N TYR A 16 -11.71 14.13 3.67
CA TYR A 16 -12.35 14.32 4.98
C TYR A 16 -13.87 14.23 4.90
N SER A 17 -14.42 13.03 5.19
CA SER A 17 -15.76 12.85 5.74
C SER A 17 -15.64 12.30 7.17
N GLU A 18 -16.20 13.03 8.15
CA GLU A 18 -16.15 12.66 9.58
C GLU A 18 -16.99 11.39 9.85
N GLU A 19 -16.40 10.21 9.72
CA GLU A 19 -16.95 9.00 10.33
C GLU A 19 -15.83 8.22 11.03
N SER A 20 -15.99 8.05 12.35
CA SER A 20 -15.10 7.26 13.22
C SER A 20 -15.34 5.77 12.98
N TYR A 21 -14.34 5.02 12.52
CA TYR A 21 -14.41 3.57 12.38
C TYR A 21 -13.78 2.87 13.59
N ASP A 22 -14.52 1.90 14.14
CA ASP A 22 -14.12 1.01 15.23
C ASP A 22 -13.40 -0.23 14.67
N SER A 23 -12.47 -0.74 15.40
CA SER A 23 -11.36 -1.68 15.28
C SER A 23 -11.51 -3.03 14.54
N ALA A 24 -12.41 -3.16 13.58
CA ALA A 24 -12.35 -4.20 12.54
C ALA A 24 -12.41 -3.47 11.21
N VAL A 25 -11.33 -3.50 10.42
CA VAL A 25 -11.33 -2.86 9.10
C VAL A 25 -12.41 -3.54 8.25
N GLU A 26 -13.59 -2.95 8.25
CA GLU A 26 -14.67 -3.36 7.37
C GLU A 26 -14.47 -2.61 6.05
N VAL A 27 -14.29 -3.36 4.96
CA VAL A 27 -14.20 -2.74 3.63
C VAL A 27 -15.56 -2.17 3.31
N THR A 28 -15.65 -0.84 3.25
CA THR A 28 -16.89 -0.15 2.88
C THR A 28 -17.21 -0.39 1.40
N GLU A 29 -18.50 -0.30 1.03
CA GLU A 29 -18.87 -0.31 -0.39
C GLU A 29 -18.18 0.85 -1.12
N TYR A 30 -17.73 0.58 -2.35
CA TYR A 30 -17.07 1.58 -3.19
C TYR A 30 -18.05 2.72 -3.54
N GLU A 31 -17.74 3.93 -3.09
CA GLU A 31 -18.56 5.14 -3.30
C GLU A 31 -17.98 6.11 -4.35
N GLY A 32 -16.97 5.66 -5.11
CA GLY A 32 -16.36 6.47 -6.19
C GLY A 32 -14.98 7.02 -5.85
N GLU A 33 -14.55 6.95 -4.59
CA GLU A 33 -13.23 7.41 -4.17
C GLU A 33 -12.19 6.28 -4.22
N PRO A 34 -10.91 6.58 -4.55
CA PRO A 34 -9.87 5.57 -4.69
C PRO A 34 -9.41 4.97 -3.37
N TYR A 35 -9.67 5.61 -2.25
CA TYR A 35 -9.33 5.18 -0.90
C TYR A 35 -10.25 5.85 0.14
N VAL A 36 -10.27 5.29 1.35
CA VAL A 36 -10.95 5.83 2.53
C VAL A 36 -9.94 5.92 3.68
N ILE A 37 -9.96 7.01 4.43
CA ILE A 37 -9.11 7.18 5.61
C ILE A 37 -9.68 6.36 6.77
N LEU A 38 -8.82 5.62 7.45
CA LEU A 38 -9.16 4.81 8.62
C LEU A 38 -8.69 5.48 9.91
N ASP A 39 -9.41 5.26 11.00
CA ASP A 39 -9.04 5.62 12.37
C ASP A 39 -8.54 7.08 12.52
N GLY A 40 -9.15 8.02 11.80
CA GLY A 40 -8.74 9.42 11.83
C GLY A 40 -7.32 9.65 11.33
N ASN A 41 -6.82 8.79 10.45
CA ASN A 41 -5.45 8.80 9.93
C ASN A 41 -4.37 8.44 10.98
N GLU A 42 -4.74 7.78 12.09
CA GLU A 42 -3.76 7.28 13.07
C GLU A 42 -3.12 5.97 12.56
N PRO A 43 -1.79 5.89 12.50
CA PRO A 43 -1.10 4.69 12.01
C PRO A 43 -1.35 3.48 12.91
N ALA A 44 -1.52 2.32 12.31
CA ALA A 44 -1.74 1.06 13.01
C ALA A 44 -0.43 0.41 13.48
N PHE A 45 0.42 1.16 14.20
CA PHE A 45 1.66 0.68 14.80
C PHE A 45 1.68 0.98 16.30
N THR A 46 2.12 0.03 17.10
CA THR A 46 2.40 0.23 18.53
C THR A 46 3.79 0.84 18.71
N GLU A 47 4.06 1.44 19.88
CA GLU A 47 5.39 2.00 20.19
C GLU A 47 6.50 0.94 20.13
N ASP A 48 6.19 -0.32 20.52
CA ASP A 48 7.14 -1.42 20.51
C ASP A 48 7.49 -1.93 19.10
N GLU A 49 6.64 -1.68 18.12
CA GLU A 49 6.88 -2.02 16.70
C GLU A 49 7.74 -0.99 15.99
N MET A 50 7.84 0.22 16.56
CA MET A 50 8.58 1.32 15.93
C MET A 50 10.08 1.07 15.96
N THR A 51 10.72 1.06 14.80
CA THR A 51 12.17 0.85 14.64
C THR A 51 12.73 1.66 13.49
N THR A 52 13.99 2.09 13.62
CA THR A 52 14.77 2.68 12.52
C THR A 52 15.71 1.65 11.89
N THR A 53 15.63 0.39 12.30
CA THR A 53 16.37 -0.69 11.63
C THR A 53 15.62 -1.10 10.38
N VAL A 54 16.26 -0.94 9.24
CA VAL A 54 15.69 -1.31 7.94
C VAL A 54 15.43 -2.81 7.86
N TYR A 55 14.23 -3.16 7.45
CA TYR A 55 13.81 -4.54 7.17
C TYR A 55 12.63 -4.56 6.20
N GLU A 56 12.41 -5.70 5.60
CA GLU A 56 11.16 -6.07 4.94
C GLU A 56 10.74 -7.47 5.39
N GLN A 57 9.45 -7.70 5.52
CA GLN A 57 8.90 -8.97 5.93
C GLN A 57 7.57 -9.21 5.22
N TYR A 58 7.41 -10.43 4.70
CA TYR A 58 6.21 -10.90 4.05
C TYR A 58 5.68 -12.10 4.81
N SER A 59 4.40 -12.06 5.18
CA SER A 59 3.74 -13.22 5.80
C SER A 59 3.53 -14.32 4.75
N PRO A 60 3.68 -15.60 5.14
CA PRO A 60 3.41 -16.71 4.24
C PRO A 60 2.00 -16.65 3.64
N LEU A 61 1.85 -17.14 2.42
CA LEU A 61 0.54 -17.26 1.78
C LEU A 61 -0.40 -18.12 2.64
N ASP A 62 -1.68 -17.78 2.64
CA ASP A 62 -2.69 -18.58 3.33
C ASP A 62 -3.00 -19.91 2.60
N SER A 63 -3.93 -20.69 3.14
CA SER A 63 -4.33 -21.98 2.57
C SER A 63 -4.96 -21.90 1.16
N TYR A 64 -5.38 -20.71 0.73
CA TYR A 64 -5.87 -20.41 -0.62
C TYR A 64 -4.78 -19.87 -1.55
N GLY A 65 -3.55 -19.70 -1.04
CA GLY A 65 -2.44 -19.09 -1.77
C GLY A 65 -2.52 -17.57 -1.86
N ARG A 66 -3.29 -16.90 -0.97
CA ARG A 66 -3.46 -15.44 -0.95
C ARG A 66 -2.40 -14.79 -0.10
N CYS A 67 -1.91 -13.63 -0.54
CA CYS A 67 -1.00 -12.81 0.25
C CYS A 67 -1.63 -12.39 1.58
N GLN A 68 -0.78 -12.27 2.57
CA GLN A 68 -1.13 -11.78 3.90
C GLN A 68 -0.42 -10.44 4.15
N THR A 69 -0.20 -10.06 5.40
CA THR A 69 0.47 -8.81 5.75
C THR A 69 1.89 -8.76 5.19
N ALA A 70 2.22 -7.65 4.56
CA ALA A 70 3.57 -7.23 4.21
C ALA A 70 3.95 -6.00 5.03
N GLU A 71 5.16 -5.96 5.56
CA GLU A 71 5.64 -4.90 6.43
C GLU A 71 7.09 -4.56 6.16
N ALA A 72 7.45 -3.29 6.26
CA ALA A 72 8.81 -2.83 6.13
C ALA A 72 9.10 -1.61 7.01
N CYS A 73 10.36 -1.47 7.42
CA CYS A 73 10.94 -0.20 7.80
C CYS A 73 11.73 0.30 6.59
N VAL A 74 11.14 1.23 5.84
CA VAL A 74 11.69 1.76 4.60
C VAL A 74 12.70 2.85 4.92
N GLY A 75 13.94 2.67 4.46
CA GLY A 75 15.01 3.66 4.44
C GLY A 75 15.66 3.65 3.07
N GLU A 76 16.55 4.59 2.79
CA GLU A 76 17.28 4.69 1.52
C GLU A 76 18.02 3.37 1.20
N GLU A 77 18.48 2.65 2.23
CA GLU A 77 19.22 1.38 2.10
C GLU A 77 18.38 0.22 1.55
N LEU A 78 17.02 0.30 1.70
CA LEU A 78 16.09 -0.70 1.20
C LEU A 78 15.64 -0.40 -0.23
N MET A 79 15.66 0.88 -0.60
CA MET A 79 15.16 1.32 -1.89
C MET A 79 16.05 0.84 -3.04
N PRO A 80 15.47 0.53 -4.21
CA PRO A 80 16.24 -0.03 -5.32
C PRO A 80 17.14 1.00 -5.97
N ASP A 81 18.34 0.59 -6.32
CA ASP A 81 19.28 1.30 -7.20
C ASP A 81 19.19 0.80 -8.67
N GLU A 82 18.43 -0.28 -8.91
CA GLU A 82 18.23 -0.88 -10.22
C GLU A 82 16.80 -0.62 -10.75
N LYS A 83 16.64 -0.78 -12.05
CA LYS A 83 15.31 -0.71 -12.68
C LYS A 83 14.49 -1.96 -12.39
N ARG A 84 13.18 -1.77 -12.13
CA ARG A 84 12.23 -2.85 -11.97
C ARG A 84 12.31 -3.87 -13.11
N GLY A 85 12.40 -5.14 -12.74
CA GLY A 85 12.39 -6.27 -13.64
C GLY A 85 10.98 -6.71 -14.08
N ASP A 86 10.92 -7.77 -14.88
CA ASP A 86 9.65 -8.41 -15.28
C ASP A 86 9.07 -9.23 -14.11
N ILE A 87 7.79 -9.04 -13.85
CA ILE A 87 7.02 -9.75 -12.83
C ILE A 87 5.95 -10.68 -13.42
N SER A 88 5.97 -10.90 -14.74
CA SER A 88 4.94 -11.66 -15.45
C SER A 88 4.90 -13.15 -15.08
N SER A 89 6.00 -13.69 -14.53
CA SER A 89 6.10 -15.06 -14.03
C SER A 89 5.21 -15.31 -12.81
N VAL A 90 4.99 -14.31 -11.96
CA VAL A 90 4.11 -14.43 -10.79
C VAL A 90 2.65 -14.32 -11.21
N LYS A 91 1.85 -15.27 -10.77
CA LYS A 91 0.39 -15.29 -11.00
C LYS A 91 -0.31 -15.29 -9.64
N PRO A 92 -0.61 -14.11 -9.09
CA PRO A 92 -1.34 -14.02 -7.84
C PRO A 92 -2.70 -14.73 -7.92
N THR A 93 -3.29 -15.03 -6.77
CA THR A 93 -4.65 -15.59 -6.74
C THR A 93 -5.64 -14.71 -7.51
N GLY A 94 -6.61 -15.33 -8.18
CA GLY A 94 -7.60 -14.62 -8.97
C GLY A 94 -7.06 -13.93 -10.24
N TRP A 95 -5.79 -14.16 -10.63
CA TRP A 95 -5.19 -13.52 -11.79
C TRP A 95 -5.95 -13.83 -13.08
N GLN A 96 -6.35 -12.75 -13.76
CA GLN A 96 -7.01 -12.81 -15.06
C GLN A 96 -6.39 -11.78 -16.01
N SER A 97 -6.05 -12.24 -17.22
CA SER A 97 -5.57 -11.36 -18.29
C SER A 97 -6.76 -10.92 -19.16
N VAL A 98 -7.58 -10.01 -18.65
CA VAL A 98 -8.74 -9.49 -19.36
C VAL A 98 -8.43 -8.09 -19.87
N ARG A 99 -8.75 -7.84 -21.14
CA ARG A 99 -8.62 -6.53 -21.77
C ARG A 99 -9.97 -5.96 -22.14
N TYR A 100 -10.14 -4.67 -21.89
CA TYR A 100 -11.32 -3.89 -22.21
C TYR A 100 -10.94 -2.64 -22.99
N GLU A 101 -11.69 -2.31 -24.04
CA GLU A 101 -11.44 -1.13 -24.87
C GLU A 101 -11.69 0.20 -24.14
N ASN A 102 -12.55 0.17 -23.12
CA ASN A 102 -12.94 1.33 -22.32
C ASN A 102 -12.13 1.50 -21.02
N VAL A 103 -11.09 0.68 -20.83
CA VAL A 103 -10.16 0.81 -19.68
C VAL A 103 -8.86 1.41 -20.17
N GLU A 104 -8.38 2.45 -19.51
CA GLU A 104 -7.11 3.06 -19.80
C GLU A 104 -5.97 2.04 -19.69
N GLY A 105 -5.13 1.95 -20.73
CA GLY A 105 -4.10 0.91 -20.85
C GLY A 105 -4.64 -0.50 -21.17
N GLY A 106 -5.95 -0.67 -21.32
CA GLY A 106 -6.62 -1.87 -21.80
C GLY A 106 -6.71 -3.03 -20.80
N SER A 107 -5.99 -3.00 -19.68
CA SER A 107 -5.99 -4.07 -18.66
C SER A 107 -6.75 -3.63 -17.43
N LEU A 108 -7.80 -4.39 -17.06
CA LEU A 108 -8.56 -4.13 -15.83
C LEU A 108 -7.73 -4.49 -14.59
N TYR A 109 -7.01 -5.61 -14.64
CA TYR A 109 -6.21 -6.12 -13.53
C TYR A 109 -4.73 -5.86 -13.71
N ASN A 110 -4.09 -5.52 -12.60
CA ASN A 110 -2.64 -5.40 -12.45
C ASN A 110 -2.13 -6.43 -11.43
N ARG A 111 -0.84 -6.77 -11.54
CA ARG A 111 -0.09 -7.33 -10.43
C ARG A 111 0.32 -6.16 -9.56
N CYS A 112 -0.34 -6.03 -8.41
CA CYS A 112 -0.09 -4.95 -7.46
C CYS A 112 0.88 -5.45 -6.40
N HIS A 113 1.99 -4.73 -6.20
CA HIS A 113 2.83 -4.96 -5.04
C HIS A 113 2.11 -4.49 -3.78
N LEU A 114 2.25 -5.20 -2.68
CA LEU A 114 1.84 -4.73 -1.36
C LEU A 114 2.83 -3.67 -0.86
N ILE A 115 4.12 -3.98 -0.88
CA ILE A 115 5.20 -3.00 -0.72
C ILE A 115 5.75 -2.71 -2.11
N ALA A 116 5.62 -1.47 -2.57
CA ALA A 116 6.03 -1.06 -3.90
C ALA A 116 7.51 -1.34 -4.18
N TYR A 117 7.83 -1.70 -5.43
CA TYR A 117 9.21 -1.90 -5.87
C TYR A 117 10.11 -0.70 -5.52
N GLN A 118 9.61 0.51 -5.66
CA GLN A 118 10.37 1.74 -5.32
C GLN A 118 10.69 1.89 -3.83
N LEU A 119 10.05 1.13 -2.94
CA LEU A 119 10.25 1.20 -1.49
C LEU A 119 11.17 0.10 -0.98
N SER A 120 11.18 -1.09 -1.61
CA SER A 120 11.91 -2.25 -1.10
C SER A 120 12.84 -2.91 -2.11
N GLY A 121 12.75 -2.58 -3.40
CA GLY A 121 13.47 -3.29 -4.45
C GLY A 121 12.97 -4.72 -4.70
N GLU A 122 11.99 -5.22 -3.91
CA GLU A 122 11.45 -6.57 -4.07
C GLU A 122 10.62 -6.67 -5.34
N ASN A 123 11.03 -7.53 -6.27
CA ASN A 123 10.47 -7.53 -7.62
C ASN A 123 9.37 -8.59 -7.83
N ALA A 124 9.74 -9.85 -7.93
CA ALA A 124 8.86 -10.96 -8.34
C ALA A 124 8.59 -11.92 -7.18
N ASN A 125 8.14 -11.40 -6.06
CA ASN A 125 7.82 -12.14 -4.85
C ASN A 125 6.33 -12.51 -4.83
N GLU A 126 6.02 -13.80 -4.68
CA GLU A 126 4.64 -14.30 -4.63
C GLU A 126 3.90 -13.82 -3.37
N GLU A 127 4.61 -13.55 -2.27
CA GLU A 127 4.06 -13.05 -1.01
C GLU A 127 3.83 -11.53 -1.02
N ASN A 128 4.34 -10.83 -2.05
CA ASN A 128 4.22 -9.36 -2.20
C ASN A 128 3.33 -8.95 -3.39
N LEU A 129 2.75 -9.88 -4.13
CA LEU A 129 1.98 -9.57 -5.35
C LEU A 129 0.56 -10.08 -5.25
N ILE A 130 -0.41 -9.17 -5.37
CA ILE A 130 -1.84 -9.48 -5.45
C ILE A 130 -2.42 -9.13 -6.82
N THR A 131 -3.56 -9.75 -7.15
CA THR A 131 -4.41 -9.27 -8.23
C THR A 131 -5.24 -8.12 -7.73
N GLY A 132 -5.08 -6.95 -8.30
CA GLY A 132 -5.88 -5.76 -8.01
C GLY A 132 -6.32 -5.06 -9.28
N THR A 133 -7.26 -4.15 -9.17
CA THR A 133 -7.64 -3.30 -10.31
C THR A 133 -6.52 -2.31 -10.62
N ARG A 134 -6.44 -1.88 -11.89
CA ARG A 134 -5.51 -0.80 -12.26
C ARG A 134 -5.83 0.46 -11.43
N TYR A 135 -7.10 0.79 -11.25
CA TYR A 135 -7.54 1.96 -10.50
C TYR A 135 -7.06 1.92 -9.04
N MET A 136 -7.26 0.81 -8.32
CA MET A 136 -6.74 0.63 -6.97
C MET A 136 -5.22 0.83 -6.94
N ASN A 137 -4.49 0.25 -7.90
CA ASN A 137 -3.03 0.33 -7.95
C ASN A 137 -2.53 1.75 -8.23
N THR A 138 -3.15 2.49 -9.18
CA THR A 138 -2.64 3.79 -9.66
C THR A 138 -3.24 4.98 -8.93
N GLU A 139 -4.50 4.92 -8.54
CA GLU A 139 -5.20 6.03 -7.88
C GLU A 139 -5.32 5.80 -6.36
N GLY A 140 -5.40 4.52 -5.93
CA GLY A 140 -5.44 4.16 -4.51
C GLY A 140 -4.05 4.13 -3.88
N MET A 141 -3.20 3.18 -4.24
CA MET A 141 -1.93 2.89 -3.56
C MET A 141 -0.78 3.83 -3.97
N LEU A 142 -0.57 4.02 -5.27
CA LEU A 142 0.60 4.74 -5.82
C LEU A 142 0.84 6.14 -5.23
N PRO A 143 -0.18 6.98 -4.95
CA PRO A 143 0.04 8.29 -4.33
C PRO A 143 0.74 8.21 -2.98
N PHE A 144 0.38 7.21 -2.15
CA PHE A 144 0.98 7.01 -0.82
C PHE A 144 2.36 6.37 -0.90
N GLU A 145 2.57 5.45 -1.83
CA GLU A 145 3.89 4.88 -2.13
C GLU A 145 4.87 5.99 -2.56
N ASN A 146 4.44 6.89 -3.43
CA ASN A 146 5.23 8.05 -3.85
C ASN A 146 5.53 8.99 -2.67
N LEU A 147 4.54 9.23 -1.80
CA LEU A 147 4.70 10.05 -0.61
C LEU A 147 5.77 9.50 0.31
N VAL A 148 5.76 8.19 0.56
CA VAL A 148 6.79 7.51 1.38
C VAL A 148 8.16 7.59 0.73
N ALA A 149 8.25 7.28 -0.57
CA ALA A 149 9.52 7.33 -1.30
C ALA A 149 10.15 8.72 -1.29
N GLU A 150 9.34 9.75 -1.58
CA GLU A 150 9.78 11.13 -1.58
C GLU A 150 10.26 11.58 -0.19
N TYR A 151 9.51 11.23 0.88
CA TYR A 151 9.90 11.53 2.25
C TYR A 151 11.28 10.92 2.61
N VAL A 152 11.51 9.65 2.29
CA VAL A 152 12.80 8.99 2.55
C VAL A 152 13.92 9.69 1.79
N HIS A 153 13.75 9.97 0.49
CA HIS A 153 14.76 10.65 -0.32
C HIS A 153 15.06 12.08 0.13
N GLU A 154 14.05 12.83 0.60
CA GLU A 154 14.25 14.22 1.01
C GLU A 154 14.86 14.36 2.41
N THR A 155 14.60 13.40 3.29
CA THR A 155 14.94 13.53 4.72
C THR A 155 16.01 12.57 5.22
N ASP A 156 16.31 11.49 4.48
CA ASP A 156 17.16 10.39 4.92
C ASP A 156 16.65 9.72 6.22
N ASN A 157 15.35 9.88 6.50
CA ASN A 157 14.66 9.26 7.63
C ASN A 157 13.95 7.98 7.18
N HIS A 158 13.50 7.19 8.17
CA HIS A 158 12.84 5.92 7.95
C HIS A 158 11.33 6.02 8.07
N VAL A 159 10.61 5.14 7.39
CA VAL A 159 9.15 5.04 7.43
C VAL A 159 8.74 3.60 7.72
N MET A 160 7.96 3.40 8.79
CA MET A 160 7.24 2.15 8.98
C MET A 160 6.10 2.07 7.97
N TYR A 161 5.99 0.97 7.25
CA TYR A 161 5.00 0.75 6.19
C TYR A 161 4.42 -0.65 6.32
N ARG A 162 3.08 -0.76 6.42
CA ARG A 162 2.38 -2.03 6.55
C ARG A 162 1.18 -2.08 5.63
N VAL A 163 1.01 -3.19 4.93
CA VAL A 163 -0.09 -3.43 4.01
C VAL A 163 -0.70 -4.80 4.28
N THR A 164 -2.02 -4.85 4.46
CA THR A 164 -2.73 -6.10 4.75
C THR A 164 -3.92 -6.25 3.80
N PRO A 165 -3.84 -7.09 2.75
CA PRO A 165 -4.97 -7.27 1.85
C PRO A 165 -6.11 -8.02 2.55
N ILE A 166 -7.34 -7.56 2.35
CA ILE A 166 -8.55 -8.16 2.91
C ILE A 166 -9.23 -9.00 1.84
N PHE A 167 -9.50 -10.26 2.16
CA PHE A 167 -10.22 -11.18 1.29
C PHE A 167 -11.51 -11.63 1.99
N GLU A 168 -12.63 -11.40 1.35
CA GLU A 168 -13.92 -11.88 1.84
C GLU A 168 -14.09 -13.38 1.56
N ASN A 169 -14.34 -14.14 2.60
CA ASN A 169 -14.57 -15.59 2.50
C ASN A 169 -13.49 -16.32 1.67
N GLU A 170 -13.88 -16.98 0.59
CA GLU A 170 -13.01 -17.73 -0.31
C GLU A 170 -12.62 -16.92 -1.57
N ASN A 171 -12.90 -15.61 -1.59
CA ASN A 171 -12.53 -14.76 -2.72
C ASN A 171 -11.01 -14.75 -2.93
N LEU A 172 -10.60 -14.84 -4.20
CA LEU A 172 -9.20 -14.89 -4.60
C LEU A 172 -8.64 -13.52 -5.02
N VAL A 173 -9.49 -12.50 -5.04
CA VAL A 173 -9.13 -11.09 -5.25
C VAL A 173 -9.48 -10.33 -3.99
N ALA A 174 -8.58 -9.46 -3.54
CA ALA A 174 -8.82 -8.66 -2.35
C ALA A 174 -9.99 -7.69 -2.54
N SER A 175 -10.81 -7.53 -1.51
CA SER A 175 -11.93 -6.55 -1.46
C SER A 175 -11.43 -5.16 -1.11
N GLY A 176 -10.31 -5.07 -0.40
CA GLY A 176 -9.63 -3.83 -0.03
C GLY A 176 -8.21 -4.08 0.44
N VAL A 177 -7.42 -3.03 0.47
CA VAL A 177 -6.01 -3.08 0.85
C VAL A 177 -5.71 -1.97 1.87
N PRO A 178 -5.88 -2.23 3.18
CA PRO A 178 -5.41 -1.35 4.22
C PRO A 178 -3.91 -1.08 4.12
N VAL A 179 -3.56 0.19 4.12
CA VAL A 179 -2.18 0.69 4.11
C VAL A 179 -1.99 1.59 5.33
N SER A 180 -0.98 1.29 6.14
CA SER A 180 -0.59 2.11 7.29
C SER A 180 0.88 2.49 7.18
N TYR A 181 1.21 3.76 7.40
CA TYR A 181 2.59 4.23 7.40
C TYR A 181 2.80 5.37 8.39
N THR A 182 4.01 5.44 8.95
CA THR A 182 4.43 6.54 9.82
C THR A 182 5.94 6.69 9.75
N HIS A 183 6.42 7.94 9.70
CA HIS A 183 7.86 8.22 9.70
C HIS A 183 8.46 8.17 11.11
N LEU A 184 9.78 8.02 11.16
CA LEU A 184 10.56 7.96 12.39
C LEU A 184 11.65 9.04 12.40
N PRO A 185 11.77 9.80 13.51
CA PRO A 185 10.94 9.74 14.73
C PRO A 185 9.51 10.23 14.45
N ALA A 186 8.55 9.54 15.05
CA ALA A 186 7.13 9.77 14.81
C ALA A 186 6.75 11.23 15.04
N HIS A 187 6.01 11.87 14.10
CA HIS A 187 5.10 13.01 14.39
C HIS A 187 4.68 13.88 13.19
N GLU A 188 5.22 13.73 11.97
CA GLU A 188 4.88 14.68 10.88
C GLU A 188 4.25 14.07 9.63
N THR A 189 4.52 12.80 9.29
CA THR A 189 3.96 12.13 8.11
C THR A 189 3.43 10.78 8.51
N ARG A 190 2.12 10.58 8.39
CA ARG A 190 1.47 9.33 8.75
C ARG A 190 0.23 9.11 7.91
N GLY A 191 -0.15 7.87 7.73
CA GLY A 191 -1.37 7.51 7.05
C GLY A 191 -1.92 6.18 7.52
N ASN A 192 -3.22 6.07 7.53
CA ASN A 192 -3.96 4.84 7.73
C ASN A 192 -5.19 4.89 6.84
N LEU A 193 -5.25 4.06 5.83
CA LEU A 193 -6.28 4.11 4.80
C LEU A 193 -6.55 2.72 4.22
N VAL A 194 -7.66 2.57 3.52
CA VAL A 194 -7.97 1.39 2.72
C VAL A 194 -8.22 1.78 1.26
N CYS A 195 -7.57 1.07 0.34
CA CYS A 195 -7.71 1.20 -1.10
C CYS A 195 -8.58 0.09 -1.68
#